data_258cc900e681a02a46da518a320c3ca0
#
_entry.id   258cc900e681a02a46da518a320c3ca0
#
_cell.length_a   1.000
_cell.length_b   1.000
_cell.length_c   1.000
_cell.angle_alpha   90.00
_cell.angle_beta   90.00
_cell.angle_gamma   90.00
#
_symmetry.space_group_name_H-M   'P 1'
#
loop_
_entity.id
_entity.type
_entity.pdbx_description
1 polymer ?
#
loop_
_entity_poly.entity_id
_entity_poly.type
_entity_poly.pdbx_seq_one_letter_code
_entity_poly.pdbx_strand_id
1 'polypeptide(L)'
;RTSLRVNLVLPPRYTYPYGRPCYTLQVTVSSSRWHPHHASLDDPAKWGYILIVLHEEIAELTALEGELCKRSLYDYMRAMWPVIEPATPFIDGFHLGAICDHEQAVFAGDIKKLIINVCPRSGKSICTSVALPTWGWARSPSTRFLFSSYSSDLSLEFATTARRVIESAWYQARWRVQLSGDQNNKAFYSNTASGYRISTSVGGSATGKGGDILILDDPHNLKTIASDVIRSEDVLWFKKVWSSRINNKKFDRQIVIMQRGHE
;
A
#
# COMPACT_ATOMS: atom_id res chain seq x y z
N ARG A 1 2.72 40.18 -2.87
CA ARG A 1 2.91 38.93 -2.14
C ARG A 1 1.54 38.38 -1.79
N THR A 2 1.08 37.40 -2.53
CA THR A 2 -0.14 36.64 -2.24
C THR A 2 0.21 35.65 -1.13
N SER A 3 -0.40 35.77 0.03
CA SER A 3 -0.19 34.82 1.11
C SER A 3 -1.33 33.81 1.09
N LEU A 4 -1.03 32.57 0.80
CA LEU A 4 -1.93 31.45 0.99
C LEU A 4 -2.04 31.17 2.50
N ARG A 5 -3.23 31.19 3.06
CA ARG A 5 -3.48 30.66 4.40
C ARG A 5 -4.14 29.31 4.26
N VAL A 6 -3.40 28.26 4.57
CA VAL A 6 -3.96 26.93 4.74
C VAL A 6 -4.54 26.86 6.15
N ASN A 7 -5.84 26.87 6.28
CA ASN A 7 -6.52 26.64 7.54
C ASN A 7 -6.83 25.15 7.66
N LEU A 8 -6.14 24.49 8.58
CA LEU A 8 -6.50 23.13 8.98
C LEU A 8 -7.78 23.21 9.83
N VAL A 9 -8.92 22.97 9.23
CA VAL A 9 -10.18 22.88 9.98
C VAL A 9 -10.27 21.42 10.46
N LEU A 10 -10.08 21.24 11.75
CA LEU A 10 -10.39 19.97 12.40
C LEU A 10 -11.91 19.85 12.44
N PRO A 11 -12.52 18.79 11.88
CA PRO A 11 -13.94 18.56 12.07
C PRO A 11 -14.23 18.34 13.55
N PRO A 12 -15.46 18.68 14.03
CA PRO A 12 -15.84 18.44 15.39
C PRO A 12 -15.63 16.95 15.69
N ARG A 13 -14.87 16.67 16.72
CA ARG A 13 -14.36 15.38 17.23
C ARG A 13 -15.24 14.18 16.88
N TYR A 14 -15.08 13.61 15.70
CA TYR A 14 -15.37 12.21 15.46
C TYR A 14 -14.11 11.44 15.89
N THR A 15 -14.10 11.02 17.12
CA THR A 15 -13.11 10.06 17.60
C THR A 15 -13.58 8.67 17.18
N TYR A 16 -12.83 8.01 16.30
CA TYR A 16 -12.93 6.56 16.16
C TYR A 16 -12.73 5.88 17.52
N PRO A 17 -13.25 4.66 17.74
CA PRO A 17 -13.11 3.94 19.00
C PRO A 17 -11.69 3.82 19.54
N TYR A 18 -10.67 4.13 18.74
CA TYR A 18 -9.25 4.10 19.09
C TYR A 18 -8.56 5.48 19.12
N GLY A 19 -9.33 6.57 19.24
CA GLY A 19 -8.76 7.91 19.54
C GLY A 19 -7.99 8.59 18.40
N ARG A 20 -8.12 8.16 17.15
CA ARG A 20 -7.42 8.80 16.02
C ARG A 20 -8.17 10.04 15.53
N PRO A 21 -7.50 11.17 15.32
CA PRO A 21 -8.10 12.34 14.71
C PRO A 21 -8.34 12.07 13.20
N CYS A 22 -9.56 12.34 12.75
CA CYS A 22 -9.87 12.40 11.32
C CYS A 22 -9.47 13.79 10.80
N TYR A 23 -8.53 13.86 9.86
CA TYR A 23 -8.12 15.12 9.24
C TYR A 23 -8.82 15.26 7.89
N THR A 24 -9.62 16.29 7.74
CA THR A 24 -10.12 16.73 6.43
C THR A 24 -9.36 18.00 6.05
N LEU A 25 -8.62 17.95 4.97
CA LEU A 25 -7.96 19.14 4.43
C LEU A 25 -8.99 19.97 3.68
N GLN A 26 -9.44 21.09 4.26
CA GLN A 26 -10.17 22.12 3.52
C GLN A 26 -9.17 23.20 3.09
N VAL A 27 -8.95 23.31 1.80
CA VAL A 27 -8.16 24.39 1.22
C VAL A 27 -9.10 25.55 0.92
N THR A 28 -8.96 26.65 1.65
CA THR A 28 -9.67 27.89 1.34
C THR A 28 -8.67 28.87 0.76
N VAL A 29 -8.80 29.20 -0.50
CA VAL A 29 -8.00 30.24 -1.15
C VAL A 29 -8.64 31.59 -0.81
N SER A 30 -8.03 32.37 0.06
CA SER A 30 -8.41 33.76 0.28
C SER A 30 -7.36 34.68 -0.33
N SER A 31 -7.67 35.34 -1.44
CA SER A 31 -6.86 36.43 -1.93
C SER A 31 -7.46 37.75 -1.44
N SER A 32 -6.71 38.48 -0.63
CA SER A 32 -7.10 39.81 -0.14
C SER A 32 -6.97 40.95 -1.18
N ARG A 33 -6.74 40.64 -2.45
CA ARG A 33 -6.53 41.62 -3.54
C ARG A 33 -7.21 41.26 -4.85
N TRP A 34 -8.26 40.47 -4.84
CA TRP A 34 -9.02 40.24 -6.07
C TRP A 34 -10.27 41.11 -6.08
N HIS A 35 -10.21 42.26 -6.77
CA HIS A 35 -11.41 43.06 -7.12
C HIS A 35 -11.87 42.62 -8.51
N PRO A 36 -13.07 42.00 -8.65
CA PRO A 36 -13.53 41.43 -9.91
C PRO A 36 -13.89 42.45 -11.00
N HIS A 37 -13.78 43.76 -10.75
CA HIS A 37 -14.35 44.76 -11.62
C HIS A 37 -13.51 45.21 -12.82
N HIS A 38 -12.26 44.75 -13.01
CA HIS A 38 -11.43 45.20 -14.15
C HIS A 38 -10.48 44.14 -14.73
N ALA A 39 -10.78 42.87 -14.66
CA ALA A 39 -9.96 41.84 -15.30
C ALA A 39 -10.68 41.34 -16.55
N SER A 40 -10.28 41.84 -17.73
CA SER A 40 -10.60 41.17 -19.00
C SER A 40 -10.02 39.75 -18.94
N LEU A 41 -10.87 38.74 -19.14
CA LEU A 41 -10.50 37.33 -19.24
C LEU A 41 -9.70 37.01 -20.53
N ASP A 42 -9.47 38.04 -21.37
CA ASP A 42 -8.90 37.90 -22.71
C ASP A 42 -7.37 38.11 -22.76
N ASP A 43 -6.70 38.29 -21.61
CA ASP A 43 -5.25 38.46 -21.55
C ASP A 43 -4.51 37.12 -21.40
N PRO A 44 -3.86 36.57 -22.45
CA PRO A 44 -3.15 35.31 -22.39
C PRO A 44 -2.02 35.25 -21.34
N ALA A 45 -1.37 36.38 -21.05
CA ALA A 45 -0.30 36.46 -20.06
C ALA A 45 -0.81 36.24 -18.64
N LYS A 46 -2.04 36.65 -18.33
CA LYS A 46 -2.67 36.39 -17.03
C LYS A 46 -3.04 34.93 -16.84
N TRP A 47 -3.52 34.26 -17.89
CA TRP A 47 -3.76 32.84 -17.87
C TRP A 47 -2.49 32.04 -17.65
N GLY A 48 -1.40 32.40 -18.30
CA GLY A 48 -0.10 31.80 -18.11
C GLY A 48 0.36 31.88 -16.64
N TYR A 49 0.24 33.03 -16.00
CA TYR A 49 0.57 33.22 -14.60
C TYR A 49 -0.34 32.41 -13.66
N ILE A 50 -1.67 32.44 -13.88
CA ILE A 50 -2.62 31.65 -13.08
C ILE A 50 -2.32 30.15 -13.18
N LEU A 51 -2.05 29.65 -14.38
CA LEU A 51 -1.72 28.23 -14.59
C LEU A 51 -0.41 27.82 -13.90
N ILE A 52 0.60 28.70 -13.89
CA ILE A 52 1.86 28.43 -13.17
C ILE A 52 1.60 28.35 -11.67
N VAL A 53 0.89 29.32 -11.09
CA VAL A 53 0.58 29.33 -9.66
C VAL A 53 -0.23 28.11 -9.26
N LEU A 54 -1.26 27.75 -10.02
CA LEU A 54 -2.05 26.55 -9.78
C LEU A 54 -1.22 25.27 -9.88
N HIS A 55 -0.27 25.21 -10.81
CA HIS A 55 0.62 24.05 -10.96
C HIS A 55 1.53 23.89 -9.74
N GLU A 56 2.11 24.98 -9.25
CA GLU A 56 2.95 24.97 -8.04
C GLU A 56 2.15 24.55 -6.80
N GLU A 57 0.96 25.11 -6.60
CA GLU A 57 0.08 24.74 -5.48
C GLU A 57 -0.34 23.27 -5.53
N ILE A 58 -0.70 22.76 -6.71
CA ILE A 58 -1.03 21.33 -6.89
C ILE A 58 0.19 20.44 -6.58
N ALA A 59 1.39 20.84 -6.99
CA ALA A 59 2.60 20.10 -6.71
C ALA A 59 2.92 20.04 -5.21
N GLU A 60 2.76 21.17 -4.50
CA GLU A 60 2.93 21.22 -3.04
C GLU A 60 1.90 20.35 -2.30
N LEU A 61 0.63 20.42 -2.68
CA LEU A 61 -0.42 19.58 -2.10
C LEU A 61 -0.17 18.08 -2.36
N THR A 62 0.29 17.75 -3.57
CA THR A 62 0.65 16.37 -3.94
C THR A 62 1.82 15.86 -3.10
N ALA A 63 2.84 16.69 -2.87
CA ALA A 63 3.97 16.34 -2.03
C ALA A 63 3.56 16.16 -0.55
N LEU A 64 2.71 17.04 -0.04
CA LEU A 64 2.19 16.96 1.33
C LEU A 64 1.36 15.69 1.54
N GLU A 65 0.44 15.39 0.62
CA GLU A 65 -0.33 14.14 0.65
C GLU A 65 0.59 12.91 0.61
N GLY A 66 1.63 12.95 -0.23
CA GLY A 66 2.65 11.90 -0.29
C GLY A 66 3.34 11.66 1.05
N GLU A 67 3.69 12.71 1.78
CA GLU A 67 4.30 12.59 3.11
C GLU A 67 3.30 12.11 4.18
N LEU A 68 2.06 12.55 4.13
CA LEU A 68 1.00 12.04 5.01
C LEU A 68 0.75 10.55 4.78
N CYS A 69 0.64 10.13 3.54
CA CYS A 69 0.49 8.72 3.18
C CYS A 69 1.66 7.84 3.66
N LYS A 70 2.91 8.35 3.65
CA LYS A 70 4.05 7.60 4.22
C LYS A 70 3.91 7.32 5.71
N ARG A 71 3.24 8.18 6.45
CA ARG A 71 3.10 8.05 7.91
C ARG A 71 2.08 7.00 8.33
N SER A 72 1.09 6.71 7.47
CA SER A 72 -0.02 5.81 7.77
C SER A 72 -0.32 4.91 6.56
N LEU A 73 -0.16 3.60 6.75
CA LEU A 73 -0.55 2.61 5.75
C LEU A 73 -2.06 2.67 5.46
N TYR A 74 -2.86 2.98 6.48
CA TYR A 74 -4.30 3.11 6.33
C TYR A 74 -4.69 4.31 5.45
N ASP A 75 -4.09 5.48 5.69
CA ASP A 75 -4.34 6.67 4.87
C ASP A 75 -3.82 6.47 3.43
N TYR A 76 -2.67 5.80 3.28
CA TYR A 76 -2.17 5.37 1.99
C TYR A 76 -3.17 4.46 1.26
N MET A 77 -3.72 3.44 1.93
CA MET A 77 -4.68 2.51 1.34
C MET A 77 -5.94 3.23 0.85
N ARG A 78 -6.45 4.17 1.63
CA ARG A 78 -7.60 5.01 1.24
C ARG A 78 -7.30 5.87 0.01
N ALA A 79 -6.13 6.54 -0.01
CA ALA A 79 -5.71 7.40 -1.12
C ALA A 79 -5.39 6.61 -2.39
N MET A 80 -4.88 5.37 -2.25
CA MET A 80 -4.59 4.45 -3.35
C MET A 80 -5.86 3.84 -3.96
N TRP A 81 -6.94 3.72 -3.19
CA TRP A 81 -8.13 2.95 -3.57
C TRP A 81 -8.70 3.31 -4.95
N PRO A 82 -8.85 4.60 -5.34
CA PRO A 82 -9.35 4.96 -6.67
C PRO A 82 -8.48 4.48 -7.83
N VAL A 83 -7.21 4.15 -7.59
CA VAL A 83 -6.31 3.62 -8.62
C VAL A 83 -6.66 2.17 -8.96
N ILE A 84 -7.09 1.39 -7.97
CA ILE A 84 -7.41 -0.04 -8.15
C ILE A 84 -8.89 -0.27 -8.41
N GLU A 85 -9.77 0.53 -7.78
CA GLU A 85 -11.24 0.41 -7.85
C GLU A 85 -11.89 1.77 -8.11
N PRO A 86 -11.74 2.34 -9.32
CA PRO A 86 -12.23 3.68 -9.62
C PRO A 86 -13.76 3.79 -9.59
N ALA A 87 -14.48 2.68 -9.82
CA ALA A 87 -15.94 2.66 -9.85
C ALA A 87 -16.60 2.43 -8.49
N THR A 88 -15.82 2.02 -7.48
CA THR A 88 -16.36 1.64 -6.17
C THR A 88 -15.70 2.48 -5.08
N PRO A 89 -16.46 3.22 -4.26
CA PRO A 89 -15.88 3.99 -3.16
C PRO A 89 -15.21 3.08 -2.14
N PHE A 90 -14.17 3.59 -1.48
CA PHE A 90 -13.57 2.89 -0.36
C PHE A 90 -14.57 2.77 0.78
N ILE A 91 -14.82 1.55 1.21
CA ILE A 91 -15.69 1.28 2.36
C ILE A 91 -14.81 1.15 3.60
N ASP A 92 -14.96 2.12 4.48
CA ASP A 92 -14.21 2.16 5.74
C ASP A 92 -14.66 1.05 6.69
N GLY A 93 -13.71 0.52 7.46
CA GLY A 93 -13.97 -0.50 8.46
C GLY A 93 -12.85 -0.57 9.50
N PHE A 94 -13.21 -0.65 10.79
CA PHE A 94 -12.25 -0.69 11.90
C PHE A 94 -11.19 -1.81 11.73
N HIS A 95 -11.57 -2.94 11.13
CA HIS A 95 -10.68 -4.07 10.90
C HIS A 95 -9.55 -3.71 9.91
N LEU A 96 -9.82 -2.90 8.88
CA LEU A 96 -8.79 -2.44 7.94
C LEU A 96 -7.78 -1.54 8.64
N GLY A 97 -8.24 -0.63 9.48
CA GLY A 97 -7.36 0.20 10.31
C GLY A 97 -6.47 -0.64 11.22
N ALA A 98 -7.05 -1.64 11.91
CA ALA A 98 -6.30 -2.55 12.77
C ALA A 98 -5.26 -3.38 11.99
N ILE A 99 -5.61 -3.91 10.80
CA ILE A 99 -4.67 -4.63 9.93
C ILE A 99 -3.52 -3.71 9.54
N CYS A 100 -3.82 -2.52 9.02
CA CYS A 100 -2.80 -1.57 8.59
C CYS A 100 -1.84 -1.18 9.71
N ASP A 101 -2.33 -0.97 10.94
CA ASP A 101 -1.50 -0.62 12.08
C ASP A 101 -0.52 -1.72 12.45
N HIS A 102 -0.98 -2.97 12.49
CA HIS A 102 -0.12 -4.11 12.79
C HIS A 102 0.88 -4.39 11.66
N GLU A 103 0.47 -4.26 10.40
CA GLU A 103 1.36 -4.39 9.25
C GLU A 103 2.41 -3.27 9.21
N GLN A 104 2.02 -2.05 9.57
CA GLN A 104 2.97 -0.93 9.72
C GLN A 104 3.98 -1.23 10.84
N ALA A 105 3.57 -1.80 11.97
CA ALA A 105 4.46 -2.23 13.04
C ALA A 105 5.40 -3.37 12.59
N VAL A 106 4.91 -4.29 11.74
CA VAL A 106 5.80 -5.29 11.10
C VAL A 106 6.82 -4.61 10.20
N PHE A 107 6.39 -3.66 9.37
CA PHE A 107 7.31 -2.94 8.48
C PHE A 107 8.37 -2.14 9.26
N ALA A 108 8.01 -1.56 10.39
CA ALA A 108 8.92 -0.86 11.30
C ALA A 108 9.89 -1.83 12.01
N GLY A 109 9.50 -3.11 12.16
CA GLY A 109 10.29 -4.14 12.86
C GLY A 109 9.89 -4.33 14.33
N ASP A 110 8.85 -3.64 14.79
CA ASP A 110 8.30 -3.75 16.16
C ASP A 110 7.60 -5.11 16.35
N ILE A 111 6.96 -5.62 15.29
CA ILE A 111 6.37 -6.95 15.23
C ILE A 111 7.16 -7.78 14.22
N LYS A 112 7.68 -8.92 14.66
CA LYS A 112 8.43 -9.83 13.77
C LYS A 112 7.53 -10.83 13.07
N LYS A 113 6.52 -11.36 13.76
CA LYS A 113 5.62 -12.38 13.24
C LYS A 113 4.18 -12.00 13.55
N LEU A 114 3.40 -11.84 12.49
CA LEU A 114 2.00 -11.43 12.56
C LEU A 114 1.13 -12.48 11.91
N ILE A 115 0.08 -12.91 12.60
CA ILE A 115 -0.98 -13.76 12.03
C ILE A 115 -2.29 -12.98 12.08
N ILE A 116 -2.94 -12.86 10.93
CA ILE A 116 -4.20 -12.15 10.77
C ILE A 116 -5.27 -13.14 10.31
N ASN A 117 -6.30 -13.32 11.13
CA ASN A 117 -7.46 -14.13 10.77
C ASN A 117 -8.69 -13.24 10.66
N VAL A 118 -9.20 -13.06 9.46
CA VAL A 118 -10.40 -12.29 9.16
C VAL A 118 -11.23 -12.99 8.09
N CYS A 119 -12.53 -12.65 8.07
CA CYS A 119 -13.47 -13.23 7.11
C CYS A 119 -13.08 -12.92 5.64
N PRO A 120 -13.58 -13.71 4.68
CA PRO A 120 -13.40 -13.42 3.26
C PRO A 120 -14.07 -12.10 2.88
N ARG A 121 -13.58 -11.47 1.81
CA ARG A 121 -14.08 -10.19 1.26
C ARG A 121 -13.99 -9.00 2.24
N SER A 122 -13.12 -9.08 3.22
CA SER A 122 -12.83 -8.00 4.17
C SER A 122 -11.76 -7.00 3.70
N GLY A 123 -11.25 -7.11 2.47
CA GLY A 123 -10.15 -6.27 1.97
C GLY A 123 -8.76 -6.68 2.44
N LYS A 124 -8.65 -7.77 3.24
CA LYS A 124 -7.39 -8.24 3.84
C LYS A 124 -6.24 -8.37 2.83
N SER A 125 -6.48 -9.06 1.73
CA SER A 125 -5.45 -9.32 0.72
C SER A 125 -5.04 -8.06 -0.05
N ILE A 126 -5.97 -7.13 -0.27
CA ILE A 126 -5.64 -5.81 -0.86
C ILE A 126 -4.73 -5.03 0.11
N CYS A 127 -5.04 -5.04 1.40
CA CYS A 127 -4.19 -4.39 2.41
C CYS A 127 -2.79 -4.99 2.40
N THR A 128 -2.68 -6.31 2.59
CA THR A 128 -1.42 -7.02 2.80
C THR A 128 -0.62 -7.22 1.51
N SER A 129 -1.30 -7.59 0.42
CA SER A 129 -0.62 -8.02 -0.81
C SER A 129 -0.53 -6.93 -1.88
N VAL A 130 -1.23 -5.78 -1.72
CA VAL A 130 -1.15 -4.63 -2.62
C VAL A 130 -0.69 -3.38 -1.90
N ALA A 131 -1.42 -2.92 -0.86
CA ALA A 131 -1.11 -1.66 -0.19
C ALA A 131 0.22 -1.71 0.56
N LEU A 132 0.46 -2.72 1.38
CA LEU A 132 1.69 -2.84 2.17
C LEU A 132 2.98 -2.80 1.32
N PRO A 133 3.15 -3.59 0.24
CA PRO A 133 4.38 -3.55 -0.54
C PRO A 133 4.56 -2.24 -1.32
N THR A 134 3.50 -1.65 -1.84
CA THR A 134 3.59 -0.38 -2.59
C THR A 134 3.85 0.80 -1.65
N TRP A 135 3.21 0.83 -0.48
CA TRP A 135 3.52 1.76 0.60
C TRP A 135 4.93 1.57 1.16
N GLY A 136 5.34 0.31 1.33
CA GLY A 136 6.68 -0.04 1.78
C GLY A 136 7.76 0.54 0.87
N TRP A 137 7.56 0.48 -0.44
CA TRP A 137 8.49 1.08 -1.40
C TRP A 137 8.44 2.61 -1.42
N ALA A 138 7.30 3.24 -1.12
CA ALA A 138 7.23 4.67 -0.94
C ALA A 138 8.08 5.15 0.26
N ARG A 139 8.26 4.30 1.29
CA ARG A 139 9.08 4.58 2.48
C ARG A 139 10.52 4.13 2.36
N SER A 140 10.73 2.92 1.86
CA SER A 140 12.03 2.27 1.73
C SER A 140 12.06 1.45 0.43
N PRO A 141 12.45 2.07 -0.69
CA PRO A 141 12.40 1.42 -2.00
C PRO A 141 13.26 0.16 -2.11
N SER A 142 14.29 0.01 -1.29
CA SER A 142 15.18 -1.16 -1.27
C SER A 142 14.58 -2.41 -0.60
N THR A 143 13.39 -2.30 0.01
CA THR A 143 12.73 -3.43 0.69
C THR A 143 12.40 -4.54 -0.28
N ARG A 144 12.70 -5.79 0.12
CA ARG A 144 12.51 -7.00 -0.66
C ARG A 144 11.36 -7.80 -0.11
N PHE A 145 10.33 -8.02 -0.94
CA PHE A 145 9.14 -8.74 -0.57
C PHE A 145 9.07 -10.11 -1.23
N LEU A 146 8.76 -11.12 -0.46
CA LEU A 146 8.46 -12.46 -0.95
C LEU A 146 7.02 -12.83 -0.57
N PHE A 147 6.22 -13.15 -1.59
CA PHE A 147 4.81 -13.54 -1.44
C PHE A 147 4.60 -14.99 -1.79
N SER A 148 3.70 -15.64 -1.05
CA SER A 148 3.17 -16.95 -1.42
C SER A 148 1.69 -17.03 -1.06
N SER A 149 0.94 -17.82 -1.83
CA SER A 149 -0.45 -18.17 -1.59
C SER A 149 -0.66 -19.64 -1.96
N TYR A 150 -1.80 -20.24 -1.57
CA TYR A 150 -2.15 -21.59 -2.04
C TYR A 150 -2.26 -21.66 -3.56
N SER A 151 -2.62 -20.56 -4.21
CA SER A 151 -2.74 -20.44 -5.66
C SER A 151 -1.71 -19.46 -6.21
N SER A 152 -0.94 -19.89 -7.23
CA SER A 152 -0.06 -19.01 -7.99
C SER A 152 -0.83 -17.87 -8.65
N ASP A 153 -2.03 -18.14 -9.19
CA ASP A 153 -2.82 -17.17 -9.94
C ASP A 153 -3.26 -16.00 -9.06
N LEU A 154 -3.71 -16.27 -7.82
CA LEU A 154 -4.04 -15.22 -6.85
C LEU A 154 -2.81 -14.37 -6.51
N SER A 155 -1.67 -15.01 -6.28
CA SER A 155 -0.43 -14.29 -5.99
C SER A 155 -0.01 -13.38 -7.15
N LEU A 156 -0.20 -13.84 -8.40
CA LEU A 156 0.09 -13.08 -9.61
C LEU A 156 -0.90 -11.94 -9.88
N GLU A 157 -2.18 -12.13 -9.55
CA GLU A 157 -3.21 -11.09 -9.64
C GLU A 157 -2.86 -9.90 -8.73
N PHE A 158 -2.55 -10.16 -7.46
CA PHE A 158 -2.13 -9.11 -6.53
C PHE A 158 -0.79 -8.47 -6.93
N ALA A 159 0.13 -9.24 -7.50
CA ALA A 159 1.39 -8.69 -8.03
C ALA A 159 1.13 -7.72 -9.18
N THR A 160 0.23 -8.09 -10.10
CA THR A 160 -0.16 -7.24 -11.23
C THR A 160 -0.87 -5.97 -10.76
N THR A 161 -1.77 -6.09 -9.76
CA THR A 161 -2.46 -4.94 -9.17
C THR A 161 -1.49 -4.00 -8.47
N ALA A 162 -0.57 -4.53 -7.65
CA ALA A 162 0.46 -3.71 -6.99
C ALA A 162 1.37 -3.00 -8.00
N ARG A 163 1.74 -3.68 -9.09
CA ARG A 163 2.52 -3.08 -10.19
C ARG A 163 1.75 -1.93 -10.85
N ARG A 164 0.46 -2.11 -11.14
CA ARG A 164 -0.40 -1.05 -11.69
C ARG A 164 -0.46 0.17 -10.77
N VAL A 165 -0.48 -0.02 -9.45
CA VAL A 165 -0.40 1.09 -8.49
C VAL A 165 0.92 1.84 -8.65
N ILE A 166 2.06 1.14 -8.65
CA ILE A 166 3.39 1.76 -8.77
C ILE A 166 3.53 2.53 -10.09
N GLU A 167 3.05 1.97 -11.19
CA GLU A 167 3.11 2.59 -12.53
C GLU A 167 2.09 3.73 -12.73
N SER A 168 1.13 3.91 -11.81
CA SER A 168 0.10 4.94 -11.92
C SER A 168 0.68 6.36 -11.80
N ALA A 169 0.05 7.32 -12.50
CA ALA A 169 0.38 8.73 -12.39
C ALA A 169 0.25 9.24 -10.94
N TRP A 170 -0.75 8.73 -10.19
CA TRP A 170 -0.95 9.06 -8.77
C TRP A 170 0.28 8.70 -7.93
N TYR A 171 0.83 7.50 -8.08
CA TYR A 171 1.99 7.03 -7.32
C TYR A 171 3.26 7.74 -7.76
N GLN A 172 3.49 7.86 -9.06
CA GLN A 172 4.69 8.47 -9.63
C GLN A 172 4.82 9.96 -9.33
N ALA A 173 3.71 10.69 -9.26
CA ALA A 173 3.71 12.09 -8.86
C ALA A 173 4.19 12.31 -7.41
N ARG A 174 4.06 11.29 -6.54
CA ARG A 174 4.38 11.38 -5.10
C ARG A 174 5.75 10.82 -4.74
N TRP A 175 6.12 9.64 -5.26
CA TRP A 175 7.30 8.92 -4.75
C TRP A 175 8.32 8.54 -5.82
N ARG A 176 7.98 8.58 -7.08
CA ARG A 176 8.88 8.36 -8.23
C ARG A 176 9.70 7.07 -8.16
N VAL A 177 9.12 6.00 -7.63
CA VAL A 177 9.77 4.68 -7.60
C VAL A 177 9.70 4.07 -8.99
N GLN A 178 10.86 3.90 -9.65
CA GLN A 178 10.92 3.36 -11.00
C GLN A 178 11.18 1.86 -10.98
N LEU A 179 10.41 1.11 -11.78
CA LEU A 179 10.66 -0.31 -12.01
C LEU A 179 11.84 -0.50 -12.97
N SER A 180 12.65 -1.53 -12.70
CA SER A 180 13.77 -1.91 -13.57
C SER A 180 13.25 -2.54 -14.86
N GLY A 181 13.88 -2.24 -16.02
CA GLY A 181 13.46 -2.75 -17.33
C GLY A 181 13.71 -4.24 -17.54
N ASP A 182 14.80 -4.77 -16.97
CA ASP A 182 15.43 -6.02 -17.41
C ASP A 182 14.75 -7.30 -16.91
N GLN A 183 13.95 -7.27 -15.84
CA GLN A 183 13.34 -8.46 -15.23
C GLN A 183 11.93 -8.15 -14.70
N ASN A 184 11.04 -7.75 -15.59
CA ASN A 184 9.67 -7.41 -15.22
C ASN A 184 8.67 -8.44 -15.78
N ASN A 185 8.46 -9.53 -15.05
CA ASN A 185 7.38 -10.46 -15.32
C ASN A 185 6.33 -10.42 -14.18
N LYS A 186 5.20 -11.10 -14.37
CA LYS A 186 4.12 -11.12 -13.38
C LYS A 186 4.53 -11.71 -12.02
N ALA A 187 5.46 -12.67 -12.02
CA ALA A 187 5.90 -13.35 -10.80
C ALA A 187 7.07 -12.65 -10.12
N PHE A 188 7.83 -11.83 -10.86
CA PHE A 188 8.99 -11.12 -10.34
C PHE A 188 9.12 -9.75 -11.01
N TYR A 189 9.23 -8.72 -10.22
CA TYR A 189 9.66 -7.41 -10.66
C TYR A 189 10.48 -6.71 -9.59
N SER A 190 11.38 -5.82 -10.02
CA SER A 190 12.29 -5.05 -9.17
C SER A 190 12.21 -3.58 -9.51
N ASN A 191 12.74 -2.75 -8.63
CA ASN A 191 12.91 -1.33 -8.84
C ASN A 191 14.38 -0.93 -8.89
N THR A 192 14.65 0.28 -9.34
CA THR A 192 16.02 0.81 -9.50
C THR A 192 16.80 0.98 -8.20
N ALA A 193 16.12 0.90 -7.04
CA ALA A 193 16.74 0.93 -5.71
C ALA A 193 17.03 -0.47 -5.14
N SER A 194 17.05 -1.51 -5.98
CA SER A 194 17.33 -2.92 -5.62
C SER A 194 16.26 -3.59 -4.76
N GLY A 195 15.10 -2.95 -4.55
CA GLY A 195 13.93 -3.62 -4.00
C GLY A 195 13.30 -4.55 -5.04
N TYR A 196 12.68 -5.62 -4.58
CA TYR A 196 11.96 -6.54 -5.45
C TYR A 196 10.73 -7.13 -4.80
N ARG A 197 9.81 -7.58 -5.65
CA ARG A 197 8.67 -8.40 -5.28
C ARG A 197 8.73 -9.72 -6.04
N ILE A 198 8.61 -10.81 -5.30
CA ILE A 198 8.52 -12.16 -5.84
C ILE A 198 7.20 -12.78 -5.41
N SER A 199 6.52 -13.42 -6.34
CA SER A 199 5.29 -14.18 -6.11
C SER A 199 5.52 -15.66 -6.41
N THR A 200 5.10 -16.52 -5.49
CA THR A 200 5.19 -17.99 -5.61
C THR A 200 3.92 -18.64 -5.07
N SER A 201 3.85 -19.95 -5.08
CA SER A 201 2.78 -20.73 -4.45
C SER A 201 3.30 -21.59 -3.31
N VAL A 202 2.41 -21.99 -2.40
CA VAL A 202 2.70 -23.03 -1.39
C VAL A 202 3.10 -24.31 -2.13
N GLY A 203 4.16 -24.95 -1.66
CA GLY A 203 4.77 -26.10 -2.36
C GLY A 203 5.63 -25.73 -3.58
N GLY A 204 5.58 -24.48 -4.04
CA GLY A 204 6.38 -24.02 -5.17
C GLY A 204 7.87 -23.85 -4.85
N SER A 205 8.70 -23.77 -5.91
CA SER A 205 10.14 -23.58 -5.79
C SER A 205 10.48 -22.14 -5.42
N ALA A 206 10.53 -21.84 -4.12
CA ALA A 206 11.10 -20.58 -3.61
C ALA A 206 12.63 -20.68 -3.45
N THR A 207 13.27 -21.69 -4.05
CA THR A 207 14.70 -21.98 -3.89
C THR A 207 15.56 -20.86 -4.44
N GLY A 208 16.55 -20.43 -3.65
CA GLY A 208 17.54 -19.42 -4.05
C GLY A 208 17.09 -17.96 -3.92
N LYS A 209 15.83 -17.69 -3.55
CA LYS A 209 15.30 -16.34 -3.36
C LYS A 209 14.80 -16.14 -1.93
N GLY A 210 15.03 -14.96 -1.37
CA GLY A 210 14.59 -14.59 -0.02
C GLY A 210 13.84 -13.27 -0.02
N GLY A 211 13.53 -12.77 1.16
CA GLY A 211 12.89 -11.46 1.36
C GLY A 211 13.25 -10.86 2.71
N ASP A 212 13.08 -9.56 2.83
CA ASP A 212 13.17 -8.84 4.10
C ASP A 212 11.84 -8.92 4.85
N ILE A 213 10.74 -9.05 4.09
CA ILE A 213 9.40 -9.30 4.59
C ILE A 213 8.78 -10.43 3.79
N LEU A 214 8.37 -11.50 4.47
CA LEU A 214 7.69 -12.64 3.89
C LEU A 214 6.19 -12.53 4.16
N ILE A 215 5.38 -12.68 3.12
CA ILE A 215 3.92 -12.56 3.20
C ILE A 215 3.29 -13.82 2.64
N LEU A 216 2.51 -14.47 3.47
CA LEU A 216 1.80 -15.70 3.13
C LEU A 216 0.29 -15.41 3.18
N ASP A 217 -0.32 -15.29 2.01
CA ASP A 217 -1.73 -14.92 1.86
C ASP A 217 -2.56 -16.15 1.51
N ASP A 218 -3.53 -16.47 2.37
CA ASP A 218 -4.38 -17.65 2.28
C ASP A 218 -3.57 -18.92 1.91
N PRO A 219 -2.74 -19.47 2.85
CA PRO A 219 -1.81 -20.57 2.57
C PRO A 219 -2.50 -21.91 2.26
N HIS A 220 -3.74 -22.09 2.72
CA HIS A 220 -4.49 -23.33 2.57
C HIS A 220 -5.60 -23.19 1.54
N ASN A 221 -5.77 -24.21 0.70
CA ASN A 221 -6.93 -24.32 -0.16
C ASN A 221 -8.13 -24.84 0.65
N LEU A 222 -9.19 -24.03 0.74
CA LEU A 222 -10.39 -24.37 1.50
C LEU A 222 -11.08 -25.66 1.01
N LYS A 223 -10.89 -26.07 -0.25
CA LYS A 223 -11.46 -27.31 -0.78
C LYS A 223 -10.78 -28.54 -0.22
N THR A 224 -9.54 -28.45 0.19
CA THR A 224 -8.72 -29.58 0.66
C THR A 224 -8.31 -29.47 2.12
N ILE A 225 -8.66 -28.36 2.79
CA ILE A 225 -8.26 -28.08 4.18
C ILE A 225 -8.78 -29.11 5.19
N ALA A 226 -9.84 -29.85 4.87
CA ALA A 226 -10.34 -30.95 5.71
C ALA A 226 -9.37 -32.14 5.81
N SER A 227 -8.45 -32.28 4.84
CA SER A 227 -7.45 -33.35 4.84
C SER A 227 -6.31 -33.05 5.80
N ASP A 228 -6.14 -33.90 6.84
CA ASP A 228 -5.01 -33.80 7.80
C ASP A 228 -3.65 -33.94 7.12
N VAL A 229 -3.57 -34.76 6.09
CA VAL A 229 -2.32 -34.98 5.33
C VAL A 229 -1.92 -33.64 4.65
N ILE A 230 -2.82 -33.04 3.90
CA ILE A 230 -2.53 -31.79 3.16
C ILE A 230 -2.19 -30.67 4.13
N ARG A 231 -2.94 -30.50 5.22
CA ARG A 231 -2.62 -29.48 6.23
C ARG A 231 -1.23 -29.70 6.83
N SER A 232 -0.89 -30.94 7.12
CA SER A 232 0.42 -31.30 7.68
C SER A 232 1.56 -31.02 6.70
N GLU A 233 1.37 -31.28 5.42
CA GLU A 233 2.32 -30.96 4.35
C GLU A 233 2.52 -29.46 4.20
N ASP A 234 1.46 -28.66 4.20
CA ASP A 234 1.53 -27.19 4.14
C ASP A 234 2.29 -26.62 5.36
N VAL A 235 2.00 -27.11 6.56
CA VAL A 235 2.71 -26.73 7.79
C VAL A 235 4.18 -27.13 7.73
N LEU A 236 4.49 -28.33 7.21
CA LEU A 236 5.86 -28.79 7.04
C LEU A 236 6.63 -27.92 6.04
N TRP A 237 6.00 -27.56 4.92
CA TRP A 237 6.56 -26.64 3.93
C TRP A 237 6.83 -25.28 4.55
N PHE A 238 5.88 -24.72 5.32
CA PHE A 238 6.06 -23.46 6.05
C PHE A 238 7.30 -23.52 6.97
N LYS A 239 7.43 -24.58 7.77
CA LYS A 239 8.53 -24.73 8.73
C LYS A 239 9.88 -24.94 8.04
N LYS A 240 9.95 -25.79 7.01
CA LYS A 240 11.21 -26.19 6.38
C LYS A 240 11.66 -25.29 5.25
N VAL A 241 10.72 -24.78 4.46
CA VAL A 241 11.03 -24.04 3.24
C VAL A 241 10.79 -22.54 3.44
N TRP A 242 9.56 -22.16 3.77
CA TRP A 242 9.17 -20.75 3.82
C TRP A 242 9.95 -19.95 4.86
N SER A 243 9.97 -20.43 6.11
CA SER A 243 10.65 -19.71 7.21
C SER A 243 12.16 -19.59 7.03
N SER A 244 12.76 -20.38 6.11
CA SER A 244 14.19 -20.29 5.79
C SER A 244 14.51 -19.19 4.76
N ARG A 245 13.50 -18.54 4.17
CA ARG A 245 13.67 -17.54 3.09
C ARG A 245 13.92 -16.11 3.57
N ILE A 246 14.04 -15.90 4.85
CA ILE A 246 14.42 -14.61 5.43
C ILE A 246 15.87 -14.29 5.07
N ASN A 247 16.10 -13.10 4.50
CA ASN A 247 17.44 -12.62 4.14
C ASN A 247 18.32 -12.38 5.37
N ASN A 248 17.73 -11.89 6.45
CA ASN A 248 18.44 -11.58 7.68
C ASN A 248 17.60 -11.99 8.90
N LYS A 249 18.04 -13.02 9.62
CA LYS A 249 17.34 -13.57 10.80
C LYS A 249 17.18 -12.57 11.95
N LYS A 250 18.04 -11.55 12.03
CA LYS A 250 17.93 -10.49 13.05
C LYS A 250 16.70 -9.61 12.81
N PHE A 251 16.30 -9.47 11.54
CA PHE A 251 15.17 -8.65 11.09
C PHE A 251 14.07 -9.52 10.48
N ASP A 252 13.88 -10.73 10.99
CA ASP A 252 12.83 -11.66 10.56
C ASP A 252 11.44 -11.03 10.67
N ARG A 253 10.81 -10.74 9.51
CA ARG A 253 9.47 -10.18 9.43
C ARG A 253 8.60 -11.07 8.57
N GLN A 254 7.56 -11.63 9.18
CA GLN A 254 6.64 -12.55 8.51
C GLN A 254 5.20 -12.17 8.81
N ILE A 255 4.38 -12.16 7.79
CA ILE A 255 2.94 -11.97 7.89
C ILE A 255 2.26 -13.20 7.31
N VAL A 256 1.36 -13.80 8.06
CA VAL A 256 0.43 -14.82 7.58
C VAL A 256 -0.97 -14.25 7.70
N ILE A 257 -1.66 -14.13 6.59
CA ILE A 257 -3.03 -13.65 6.56
C ILE A 257 -3.93 -14.70 5.92
N MET A 258 -5.03 -15.00 6.58
CA MET A 258 -5.95 -16.04 6.14
C MET A 258 -7.34 -15.88 6.73
N GLN A 259 -8.28 -16.62 6.22
CA GLN A 259 -9.54 -16.90 6.90
C GLN A 259 -9.42 -18.22 7.69
N ARG A 260 -10.12 -18.32 8.82
CA ARG A 260 -10.20 -19.59 9.56
C ARG A 260 -11.01 -20.59 8.75
N GLY A 261 -10.38 -21.65 8.31
CA GLY A 261 -11.00 -22.68 7.48
C GLY A 261 -11.15 -24.05 8.17
N HIS A 262 -10.59 -24.19 9.38
CA HIS A 262 -10.68 -25.42 10.20
C HIS A 262 -10.60 -25.05 11.69
N GLU A 263 -11.15 -25.89 12.57
CA GLU A 263 -11.07 -25.75 14.04
C GLU A 263 -9.67 -25.97 14.60
#